data_069899158961b5cdd60a0ea1232cc48f
#
_entry.id   069899158961b5cdd60a0ea1232cc48f
#
_cell.length_a   1.000
_cell.length_b   1.000
_cell.length_c   1.000
_cell.angle_alpha   90.00
_cell.angle_beta   90.00
_cell.angle_gamma   90.00
#
_symmetry.space_group_name_H-M   'P 1'
#
loop_
_entity.id
_entity.type
_entity.pdbx_description
1 polymer ?
#
loop_
_entity_poly.entity_id
_entity_poly.type
_entity_poly.pdbx_seq_one_letter_code
_entity_poly.pdbx_strand_id
1 'polypeptide(L)'
;MSLSNPFLLRLNELYQSFIKFDATQCDRVNRYRNIEPESALFLAMQVRIQQSKKILEIGTSTGYSTLWLADAAQVTGAKVTTLEIDEKRTLQAKHYAQELQVDNVIDFWVGDAQNFLEQSQEKYDFILLDAERNAYLNYWTYLQHMIEPKGGVLVVDNVISHAAEVKSLINEIKQDTRFMTTTLPI
;
A
#
# COMPACT_ATOMS: atom_id res chain seq x y z
N MET A 1 14.85 -13.00 13.99
CA MET A 1 14.28 -13.82 12.90
C MET A 1 15.30 -13.90 11.79
N SER A 2 15.73 -15.10 11.46
CA SER A 2 16.58 -15.28 10.28
C SER A 2 15.73 -15.13 9.04
N LEU A 3 16.05 -14.14 8.24
CA LEU A 3 15.45 -13.91 6.92
C LEU A 3 16.11 -14.80 5.84
N SER A 4 16.50 -16.00 6.17
CA SER A 4 16.90 -17.02 5.18
C SER A 4 15.63 -17.52 4.52
N ASN A 5 15.13 -16.76 3.64
CA ASN A 5 13.72 -16.91 3.58
C ASN A 5 13.36 -17.11 2.11
N PRO A 6 12.84 -18.28 1.75
CA PRO A 6 12.28 -18.49 0.43
C PRO A 6 11.34 -17.36 0.01
N PHE A 7 10.60 -16.79 0.99
CA PHE A 7 9.74 -15.63 0.79
C PHE A 7 10.51 -14.41 0.28
N LEU A 8 11.61 -14.01 0.94
CA LEU A 8 12.40 -12.85 0.52
C LEU A 8 13.12 -13.07 -0.82
N LEU A 9 13.62 -14.27 -1.05
CA LEU A 9 14.22 -14.63 -2.34
C LEU A 9 13.18 -14.47 -3.46
N ARG A 10 11.98 -15.00 -3.22
CA ARG A 10 10.91 -14.90 -4.20
C ARG A 10 10.41 -13.47 -4.42
N LEU A 11 10.28 -12.67 -3.36
CA LEU A 11 9.95 -11.24 -3.50
C LEU A 11 10.98 -10.49 -4.34
N ASN A 12 12.28 -10.77 -4.14
CA ASN A 12 13.32 -10.16 -4.94
C ASN A 12 13.22 -10.57 -6.42
N GLU A 13 12.98 -11.85 -6.72
CA GLU A 13 12.76 -12.32 -8.09
C GLU A 13 11.55 -11.64 -8.74
N LEU A 14 10.45 -11.52 -8.01
CA LEU A 14 9.24 -10.83 -8.48
C LEU A 14 9.55 -9.36 -8.79
N TYR A 15 10.20 -8.65 -7.87
CA TYR A 15 10.59 -7.26 -8.08
C TYR A 15 11.46 -7.08 -9.32
N GLN A 16 12.48 -7.93 -9.49
CA GLN A 16 13.33 -7.90 -10.69
C GLN A 16 12.54 -8.16 -11.98
N SER A 17 11.53 -9.03 -11.93
CA SER A 17 10.65 -9.29 -13.07
C SER A 17 9.77 -8.09 -13.40
N PHE A 18 9.26 -7.40 -12.38
CA PHE A 18 8.42 -6.20 -12.52
C PHE A 18 9.20 -5.03 -13.12
N ILE A 19 10.42 -4.77 -12.65
CA ILE A 19 11.30 -3.75 -13.24
C ILE A 19 11.60 -4.05 -14.71
N LYS A 20 11.92 -5.31 -15.04
CA LYS A 20 12.16 -5.72 -16.43
C LYS A 20 10.93 -5.48 -17.29
N PHE A 21 9.75 -5.83 -16.80
CA PHE A 21 8.49 -5.56 -17.50
C PHE A 21 8.29 -4.07 -17.71
N ASP A 22 8.42 -3.24 -16.66
CA ASP A 22 8.20 -1.80 -16.71
C ASP A 22 9.17 -1.12 -17.69
N ALA A 23 10.41 -1.61 -17.80
CA ALA A 23 11.40 -1.13 -18.77
C ALA A 23 11.01 -1.37 -20.23
N THR A 24 10.14 -2.34 -20.51
CA THR A 24 9.63 -2.62 -21.86
C THR A 24 8.40 -1.77 -22.22
N GLN A 25 7.78 -1.10 -21.25
CA GLN A 25 6.55 -0.34 -21.45
C GLN A 25 6.86 1.11 -21.84
N CYS A 26 6.49 1.51 -23.05
CA CYS A 26 6.61 2.91 -23.50
C CYS A 26 5.62 3.81 -22.76
N ASP A 27 4.40 3.33 -22.53
CA ASP A 27 3.36 4.08 -21.84
C ASP A 27 3.42 3.81 -20.32
N ARG A 28 3.45 4.89 -19.54
CA ARG A 28 3.47 4.84 -18.07
C ARG A 28 2.27 4.09 -17.47
N VAL A 29 1.09 4.21 -18.09
CA VAL A 29 -0.15 3.58 -17.62
C VAL A 29 -0.04 2.05 -17.61
N ASN A 30 0.76 1.49 -18.53
CA ASN A 30 0.98 0.06 -18.64
C ASN A 30 2.01 -0.48 -17.64
N ARG A 31 2.77 0.38 -16.98
CA ARG A 31 3.77 -0.01 -15.98
C ARG A 31 3.10 -0.42 -14.68
N TYR A 32 3.73 -1.33 -13.96
CA TYR A 32 3.29 -1.76 -12.63
C TYR A 32 3.56 -0.71 -11.57
N ARG A 33 4.71 -0.03 -11.66
CA ARG A 33 5.11 1.06 -10.74
C ARG A 33 5.08 0.64 -9.27
N ASN A 34 5.55 -0.57 -8.98
CA ASN A 34 5.64 -1.03 -7.61
C ASN A 34 6.65 -0.19 -6.81
N ILE A 35 6.40 -0.05 -5.51
CA ILE A 35 7.30 0.64 -4.59
C ILE A 35 8.67 -0.05 -4.53
N GLU A 36 9.70 0.69 -4.13
CA GLU A 36 11.06 0.15 -3.95
C GLU A 36 11.13 -0.85 -2.80
N PRO A 37 12.06 -1.84 -2.84
CA PRO A 37 12.18 -2.87 -1.80
C PRO A 37 12.40 -2.31 -0.40
N GLU A 38 13.18 -1.24 -0.27
CA GLU A 38 13.45 -0.57 1.01
C GLU A 38 12.19 0.08 1.58
N SER A 39 11.39 0.72 0.72
CA SER A 39 10.09 1.28 1.11
C SER A 39 9.13 0.17 1.57
N ALA A 40 9.05 -0.92 0.82
CA ALA A 40 8.19 -2.06 1.16
C ALA A 40 8.60 -2.71 2.50
N LEU A 41 9.90 -2.89 2.73
CA LEU A 41 10.44 -3.38 4.00
C LEU A 41 10.10 -2.43 5.15
N PHE A 42 10.24 -1.11 4.94
CA PHE A 42 9.87 -0.10 5.93
C PHE A 42 8.39 -0.21 6.32
N LEU A 43 7.48 -0.34 5.35
CA LEU A 43 6.05 -0.53 5.61
C LEU A 43 5.80 -1.78 6.48
N ALA A 44 6.40 -2.91 6.13
CA ALA A 44 6.28 -4.15 6.89
C ALA A 44 6.82 -4.01 8.32
N MET A 45 7.91 -3.28 8.51
CA MET A 45 8.45 -2.96 9.83
C MET A 45 7.48 -2.09 10.64
N GLN A 46 6.89 -1.06 10.04
CA GLN A 46 5.93 -0.19 10.72
C GLN A 46 4.70 -0.97 11.21
N VAL A 47 4.11 -1.81 10.35
CA VAL A 47 3.00 -2.69 10.71
C VAL A 47 3.35 -3.58 11.90
N ARG A 48 4.58 -4.16 11.91
CA ARG A 48 5.05 -5.01 13.01
C ARG A 48 5.33 -4.25 14.30
N ILE A 49 5.93 -3.05 14.23
CA ILE A 49 6.22 -2.20 15.40
C ILE A 49 4.92 -1.72 16.03
N GLN A 50 3.99 -1.25 15.21
CA GLN A 50 2.68 -0.76 15.63
C GLN A 50 1.76 -1.88 16.14
N GLN A 51 2.03 -3.14 15.78
CA GLN A 51 1.15 -4.29 16.04
C GLN A 51 -0.24 -4.10 15.41
N SER A 52 -0.25 -3.54 14.21
CA SER A 52 -1.49 -3.25 13.46
C SER A 52 -2.38 -4.46 13.33
N LYS A 53 -3.70 -4.23 13.34
CA LYS A 53 -4.74 -5.27 13.22
C LYS A 53 -5.58 -5.11 11.96
N LYS A 54 -5.77 -3.88 11.49
CA LYS A 54 -6.51 -3.57 10.27
C LYS A 54 -5.67 -2.69 9.36
N ILE A 55 -5.34 -3.19 8.20
CA ILE A 55 -4.49 -2.52 7.21
C ILE A 55 -5.32 -2.24 5.96
N LEU A 56 -5.27 -1.01 5.46
CA LEU A 56 -5.84 -0.63 4.17
C LEU A 56 -4.72 -0.25 3.21
N GLU A 57 -4.76 -0.77 2.01
CA GLU A 57 -3.90 -0.38 0.90
C GLU A 57 -4.73 0.11 -0.26
N ILE A 58 -4.40 1.28 -0.80
CA ILE A 58 -5.03 1.84 -1.98
C ILE A 58 -4.01 1.87 -3.11
N GLY A 59 -4.17 0.96 -4.06
CA GLY A 59 -3.20 0.69 -5.14
C GLY A 59 -2.46 -0.63 -4.94
N THR A 60 -3.14 -1.76 -5.19
CA THR A 60 -2.53 -3.11 -5.15
C THR A 60 -1.47 -3.30 -6.21
N SER A 61 -1.72 -2.78 -7.42
CA SER A 61 -0.94 -3.11 -8.61
C SER A 61 -0.76 -4.62 -8.76
N THR A 62 0.48 -5.10 -8.93
CA THR A 62 0.80 -6.54 -8.99
C THR A 62 1.05 -7.16 -7.61
N GLY A 63 0.78 -6.43 -6.53
CA GLY A 63 0.78 -6.92 -5.17
C GLY A 63 2.11 -6.86 -4.44
N TYR A 64 3.13 -6.15 -4.94
CA TYR A 64 4.46 -6.17 -4.30
C TYR A 64 4.41 -5.64 -2.86
N SER A 65 3.85 -4.45 -2.63
CA SER A 65 3.61 -3.90 -1.30
C SER A 65 2.64 -4.75 -0.49
N THR A 66 1.57 -5.23 -1.13
CA THR A 66 0.55 -6.11 -0.53
C THR A 66 1.17 -7.36 0.10
N LEU A 67 2.13 -8.00 -0.59
CA LEU A 67 2.81 -9.20 -0.09
C LEU A 67 3.65 -8.91 1.16
N TRP A 68 4.35 -7.77 1.21
CA TRP A 68 5.08 -7.33 2.39
C TRP A 68 4.16 -7.00 3.57
N LEU A 69 3.05 -6.31 3.29
CA LEU A 69 2.03 -6.02 4.29
C LEU A 69 1.39 -7.30 4.83
N ALA A 70 1.13 -8.28 3.95
CA ALA A 70 0.54 -9.56 4.32
C ALA A 70 1.48 -10.42 5.18
N ASP A 71 2.78 -10.47 4.86
CA ASP A 71 3.78 -11.15 5.72
C ASP A 71 3.83 -10.49 7.12
N ALA A 72 3.78 -9.17 7.18
CA ALA A 72 3.70 -8.47 8.46
C ALA A 72 2.38 -8.75 9.18
N ALA A 73 1.26 -8.80 8.46
CA ALA A 73 -0.07 -9.08 8.99
C ALA A 73 -0.17 -10.50 9.58
N GLN A 74 0.44 -11.51 8.97
CA GLN A 74 0.52 -12.85 9.57
C GLN A 74 1.19 -12.84 10.95
N VAL A 75 2.21 -12.01 11.13
CA VAL A 75 2.93 -11.90 12.42
C VAL A 75 2.10 -11.17 13.47
N THR A 76 1.37 -10.12 13.08
CA THR A 76 0.58 -9.31 14.02
C THR A 76 -0.84 -9.83 14.23
N GLY A 77 -1.28 -10.79 13.42
CA GLY A 77 -2.67 -11.26 13.39
C GLY A 77 -3.61 -10.23 12.76
N ALA A 78 -3.10 -9.44 11.82
CA ALA A 78 -3.87 -8.42 11.09
C ALA A 78 -4.59 -9.00 9.86
N LYS A 79 -5.47 -8.14 9.28
CA LYS A 79 -6.02 -8.30 7.94
C LYS A 79 -5.61 -7.12 7.06
N VAL A 80 -5.30 -7.40 5.80
CA VAL A 80 -5.02 -6.41 4.76
C VAL A 80 -6.21 -6.35 3.83
N THR A 81 -6.83 -5.18 3.72
CA THR A 81 -7.78 -4.87 2.64
C THR A 81 -7.02 -4.09 1.59
N THR A 82 -6.96 -4.58 0.36
CA THR A 82 -6.24 -3.93 -0.74
C THR A 82 -7.16 -3.64 -1.91
N LEU A 83 -7.08 -2.42 -2.45
CA LEU A 83 -7.98 -1.89 -3.47
C LEU A 83 -7.22 -1.71 -4.79
N GLU A 84 -7.77 -2.26 -5.87
CA GLU A 84 -7.23 -2.13 -7.23
C GLU A 84 -8.35 -1.98 -8.25
N ILE A 85 -8.19 -1.08 -9.19
CA ILE A 85 -9.17 -0.86 -10.25
C ILE A 85 -9.04 -1.90 -11.39
N ASP A 86 -7.83 -2.41 -11.61
CA ASP A 86 -7.51 -3.37 -12.67
C ASP A 86 -7.64 -4.81 -12.15
N GLU A 87 -8.67 -5.51 -12.63
CA GLU A 87 -8.91 -6.91 -12.27
C GLU A 87 -7.74 -7.83 -12.65
N LYS A 88 -7.05 -7.58 -13.77
CA LYS A 88 -5.93 -8.43 -14.20
C LYS A 88 -4.75 -8.30 -13.25
N ARG A 89 -4.46 -7.07 -12.79
CA ARG A 89 -3.43 -6.83 -11.76
C ARG A 89 -3.81 -7.52 -10.46
N THR A 90 -5.07 -7.39 -10.04
CA THR A 90 -5.57 -8.09 -8.84
C THR A 90 -5.44 -9.60 -8.94
N LEU A 91 -5.76 -10.20 -10.09
CA LEU A 91 -5.60 -11.64 -10.30
C LEU A 91 -4.13 -12.07 -10.21
N GLN A 92 -3.22 -11.26 -10.72
CA GLN A 92 -1.78 -11.49 -10.62
C GLN A 92 -1.30 -11.39 -9.16
N ALA A 93 -1.74 -10.38 -8.43
CA ALA A 93 -1.44 -10.21 -7.00
C ALA A 93 -1.96 -11.40 -6.16
N LYS A 94 -3.19 -11.85 -6.43
CA LYS A 94 -3.77 -13.04 -5.79
C LYS A 94 -2.94 -14.29 -6.04
N HIS A 95 -2.48 -14.49 -7.28
CA HIS A 95 -1.62 -15.61 -7.62
C HIS A 95 -0.33 -15.63 -6.80
N TYR A 96 0.35 -14.50 -6.70
CA TYR A 96 1.57 -14.40 -5.89
C TYR A 96 1.32 -14.54 -4.39
N ALA A 97 0.19 -14.04 -3.90
CA ALA A 97 -0.20 -14.22 -2.51
C ALA A 97 -0.43 -15.70 -2.16
N GLN A 98 -1.07 -16.46 -3.04
CA GLN A 98 -1.25 -17.90 -2.90
C GLN A 98 0.08 -18.66 -2.97
N GLU A 99 0.94 -18.33 -3.94
CA GLU A 99 2.27 -18.92 -4.08
C GLU A 99 3.09 -18.74 -2.79
N LEU A 100 3.03 -17.57 -2.19
CA LEU A 100 3.75 -17.20 -0.97
C LEU A 100 3.01 -17.56 0.33
N GLN A 101 1.81 -18.15 0.24
CA GLN A 101 0.99 -18.60 1.37
C GLN A 101 0.62 -17.47 2.34
N VAL A 102 0.33 -16.29 1.80
CA VAL A 102 -0.10 -15.10 2.57
C VAL A 102 -1.52 -14.64 2.20
N ASP A 103 -2.18 -15.32 1.27
CA ASP A 103 -3.51 -14.97 0.77
C ASP A 103 -4.60 -15.02 1.84
N ASN A 104 -4.44 -15.85 2.86
CA ASN A 104 -5.40 -16.03 3.95
C ASN A 104 -5.59 -14.78 4.84
N VAL A 105 -4.70 -13.79 4.74
CA VAL A 105 -4.80 -12.53 5.49
C VAL A 105 -5.15 -11.33 4.61
N ILE A 106 -5.42 -11.54 3.31
CA ILE A 106 -5.67 -10.47 2.34
C ILE A 106 -7.11 -10.53 1.84
N ASP A 107 -7.79 -9.41 1.92
CA ASP A 107 -9.09 -9.18 1.28
C ASP A 107 -8.88 -8.27 0.06
N PHE A 108 -8.99 -8.84 -1.14
CA PHE A 108 -8.83 -8.12 -2.40
C PHE A 108 -10.15 -7.53 -2.86
N TRP A 109 -10.19 -6.24 -3.04
CA TRP A 109 -11.32 -5.53 -3.59
C TRP A 109 -10.98 -4.97 -4.98
N VAL A 110 -11.86 -5.20 -5.97
CA VAL A 110 -11.68 -4.76 -7.36
C VAL A 110 -12.67 -3.66 -7.68
N GLY A 111 -12.19 -2.50 -8.10
CA GLY A 111 -13.01 -1.37 -8.50
C GLY A 111 -12.37 -0.03 -8.18
N ASP A 112 -13.15 1.04 -8.37
CA ASP A 112 -12.70 2.38 -8.04
C ASP A 112 -12.65 2.56 -6.51
N ALA A 113 -11.46 2.86 -5.98
CA ALA A 113 -11.24 3.03 -4.55
C ALA A 113 -12.20 4.07 -3.93
N GLN A 114 -12.62 5.10 -4.65
CA GLN A 114 -13.58 6.07 -4.16
C GLN A 114 -14.89 5.39 -3.73
N ASN A 115 -15.40 4.46 -4.52
CA ASN A 115 -16.63 3.74 -4.18
C ASN A 115 -16.51 2.93 -2.88
N PHE A 116 -15.34 2.34 -2.64
CA PHE A 116 -15.06 1.64 -1.39
C PHE A 116 -15.02 2.61 -0.22
N LEU A 117 -14.28 3.72 -0.37
CA LEU A 117 -14.08 4.71 0.69
C LEU A 117 -15.39 5.39 1.09
N GLU A 118 -16.28 5.67 0.12
CA GLU A 118 -17.59 6.28 0.36
C GLU A 118 -18.53 5.38 1.19
N GLN A 119 -18.41 4.07 1.03
CA GLN A 119 -19.30 3.10 1.67
C GLN A 119 -18.75 2.57 2.99
N SER A 120 -17.44 2.67 3.21
CA SER A 120 -16.79 2.08 4.36
C SER A 120 -16.93 2.95 5.61
N GLN A 121 -17.31 2.31 6.73
CA GLN A 121 -17.34 2.88 8.08
C GLN A 121 -16.16 2.37 8.94
N GLU A 122 -15.29 1.57 8.34
CA GLU A 122 -14.20 0.91 9.06
C GLU A 122 -13.09 1.89 9.44
N LYS A 123 -12.41 1.58 10.54
CA LYS A 123 -11.18 2.23 10.96
C LYS A 123 -10.01 1.30 10.70
N TYR A 124 -8.87 1.90 10.34
CA TYR A 124 -7.63 1.18 10.04
C TYR A 124 -6.49 1.72 10.88
N ASP A 125 -5.69 0.80 11.40
CA ASP A 125 -4.48 1.15 12.17
C ASP A 125 -3.38 1.65 11.23
N PHE A 126 -3.33 1.06 10.05
CA PHE A 126 -2.32 1.36 9.04
C PHE A 126 -2.97 1.54 7.68
N ILE A 127 -2.68 2.64 7.01
CA ILE A 127 -3.18 2.94 5.66
C ILE A 127 -1.98 3.25 4.76
N LEU A 128 -1.88 2.55 3.63
CA LEU A 128 -0.97 2.89 2.53
C LEU A 128 -1.77 3.52 1.39
N LEU A 129 -1.39 4.72 0.98
CA LEU A 129 -1.93 5.41 -0.19
C LEU A 129 -0.88 5.47 -1.28
N ASP A 130 -1.01 4.57 -2.26
CA ASP A 130 -0.13 4.45 -3.44
C ASP A 130 -0.94 4.16 -4.70
N ALA A 131 -1.80 5.10 -5.09
CA ALA A 131 -2.66 5.03 -6.26
C ALA A 131 -2.35 6.17 -7.26
N GLU A 132 -3.29 6.48 -8.16
CA GLU A 132 -3.16 7.66 -9.02
C GLU A 132 -3.30 8.95 -8.21
N ARG A 133 -2.24 9.76 -8.23
CA ARG A 133 -2.05 10.93 -7.35
C ARG A 133 -3.09 12.03 -7.51
N ASN A 134 -3.71 12.15 -8.69
CA ASN A 134 -4.79 13.11 -8.93
C ASN A 134 -6.05 12.83 -8.08
N ALA A 135 -6.22 11.60 -7.58
CA ALA A 135 -7.33 11.22 -6.71
C ALA A 135 -7.04 11.40 -5.21
N TYR A 136 -5.79 11.60 -4.81
CA TYR A 136 -5.36 11.62 -3.41
C TYR A 136 -6.12 12.63 -2.54
N LEU A 137 -6.34 13.84 -3.07
CA LEU A 137 -7.06 14.88 -2.32
C LEU A 137 -8.53 14.49 -2.08
N ASN A 138 -9.16 13.84 -3.08
CA ASN A 138 -10.53 13.33 -2.93
C ASN A 138 -10.57 12.18 -1.92
N TYR A 139 -9.61 11.24 -1.98
CA TYR A 139 -9.53 10.15 -1.02
C TYR A 139 -9.32 10.65 0.41
N TRP A 140 -8.58 11.75 0.60
CA TRP A 140 -8.33 12.34 1.91
C TRP A 140 -9.63 12.71 2.64
N THR A 141 -10.66 13.14 1.93
CA THR A 141 -11.96 13.50 2.54
C THR A 141 -12.57 12.32 3.31
N TYR A 142 -12.25 11.09 2.95
CA TYR A 142 -12.66 9.86 3.61
C TYR A 142 -11.59 9.34 4.57
N LEU A 143 -10.35 9.24 4.09
CA LEU A 143 -9.23 8.62 4.83
C LEU A 143 -8.98 9.28 6.18
N GLN A 144 -9.11 10.61 6.29
CA GLN A 144 -8.95 11.33 7.56
C GLN A 144 -9.91 10.84 8.66
N HIS A 145 -11.03 10.23 8.28
CA HIS A 145 -12.00 9.64 9.18
C HIS A 145 -11.84 8.14 9.38
N MET A 146 -11.05 7.49 8.51
CA MET A 146 -10.80 6.04 8.55
C MET A 146 -9.52 5.68 9.31
N ILE A 147 -8.64 6.64 9.57
CA ILE A 147 -7.46 6.44 10.42
C ILE A 147 -7.90 6.24 11.87
N GLU A 148 -7.40 5.18 12.53
CA GLU A 148 -7.64 4.94 13.95
C GLU A 148 -7.11 6.12 14.79
N PRO A 149 -7.93 6.80 15.60
CA PRO A 149 -7.52 8.00 16.34
C PRO A 149 -6.38 7.78 17.33
N LYS A 150 -6.25 6.55 17.84
CA LYS A 150 -5.20 6.20 18.80
C LYS A 150 -4.09 5.40 18.13
N GLY A 151 -3.15 6.11 17.54
CA GLY A 151 -1.94 5.51 16.98
C GLY A 151 -2.07 5.03 15.54
N GLY A 152 -3.14 5.40 14.81
CA GLY A 152 -3.25 5.08 13.38
C GLY A 152 -2.19 5.80 12.55
N VAL A 153 -1.70 5.15 11.51
CA VAL A 153 -0.64 5.64 10.61
C VAL A 153 -1.16 5.68 9.17
N LEU A 154 -0.99 6.81 8.51
CA LEU A 154 -1.14 6.94 7.07
C LEU A 154 0.24 7.12 6.44
N VAL A 155 0.57 6.26 5.50
CA VAL A 155 1.75 6.42 4.62
C VAL A 155 1.28 6.80 3.23
N VAL A 156 1.87 7.86 2.69
CA VAL A 156 1.58 8.35 1.33
C VAL A 156 2.86 8.21 0.52
N ASP A 157 2.80 7.43 -0.55
CA ASP A 157 3.93 7.26 -1.45
C ASP A 157 4.08 8.44 -2.43
N ASN A 158 5.25 8.53 -3.06
CA ASN A 158 5.59 9.52 -4.11
C ASN A 158 5.64 10.99 -3.67
N VAL A 159 5.71 11.28 -2.38
CA VAL A 159 5.65 12.66 -1.85
C VAL A 159 6.90 13.50 -2.18
N ILE A 160 8.02 12.87 -2.48
CA ILE A 160 9.26 13.53 -2.91
C ILE A 160 9.37 13.55 -4.44
N SER A 161 9.28 12.37 -5.06
CA SER A 161 9.44 12.20 -6.51
C SER A 161 8.39 12.95 -7.34
N HIS A 162 7.17 13.11 -6.79
CA HIS A 162 6.04 13.77 -7.44
C HIS A 162 5.44 14.88 -6.56
N ALA A 163 6.30 15.62 -5.85
CA ALA A 163 5.93 16.63 -4.86
C ALA A 163 4.90 17.66 -5.38
N ALA A 164 5.00 18.05 -6.66
CA ALA A 164 4.08 19.02 -7.24
C ALA A 164 2.63 18.49 -7.33
N GLU A 165 2.48 17.20 -7.66
CA GLU A 165 1.18 16.55 -7.84
C GLU A 165 0.45 16.32 -6.50
N VAL A 166 1.21 16.03 -5.44
CA VAL A 166 0.64 15.74 -4.10
C VAL A 166 0.63 16.94 -3.14
N LYS A 167 1.11 18.10 -3.60
CA LYS A 167 1.27 19.29 -2.77
C LYS A 167 0.00 19.69 -2.02
N SER A 168 -1.15 19.64 -2.69
CA SER A 168 -2.43 20.03 -2.09
C SER A 168 -2.80 19.09 -0.93
N LEU A 169 -2.69 17.78 -1.13
CA LEU A 169 -2.90 16.80 -0.08
C LEU A 169 -1.99 17.04 1.13
N ILE A 170 -0.67 17.18 0.88
CA ILE A 170 0.30 17.35 1.96
C ILE A 170 0.03 18.64 2.75
N ASN A 171 -0.41 19.70 2.09
CA ASN A 171 -0.80 20.92 2.78
C ASN A 171 -2.04 20.73 3.66
N GLU A 172 -3.07 20.06 3.16
CA GLU A 172 -4.26 19.74 3.95
C GLU A 172 -3.91 18.91 5.19
N ILE A 173 -3.12 17.85 5.02
CA ILE A 173 -2.70 17.02 6.15
C ILE A 173 -1.88 17.82 7.18
N LYS A 174 -0.96 18.68 6.72
CA LYS A 174 -0.12 19.50 7.62
C LYS A 174 -0.89 20.58 8.38
N GLN A 175 -2.01 21.04 7.85
CA GLN A 175 -2.87 22.02 8.50
C GLN A 175 -3.79 21.35 9.53
N ASP A 176 -4.01 20.06 9.43
CA ASP A 176 -4.84 19.32 10.37
C ASP A 176 -4.08 18.95 11.64
N THR A 177 -4.38 19.66 12.72
CA THR A 177 -3.70 19.51 14.02
C THR A 177 -3.91 18.14 14.69
N ARG A 178 -4.78 17.30 14.15
CA ARG A 178 -4.97 15.91 14.62
C ARG A 178 -3.79 15.01 14.24
N PHE A 179 -3.00 15.38 13.21
CA PHE A 179 -1.95 14.54 12.65
C PHE A 179 -0.57 15.13 12.85
N MET A 180 0.37 14.30 13.27
CA MET A 180 1.80 14.60 13.19
C MET A 180 2.35 14.06 11.86
N THR A 181 3.03 14.90 11.09
CA THR A 181 3.51 14.52 9.75
C THR A 181 5.01 14.67 9.61
N THR A 182 5.64 13.73 8.92
CA THR A 182 7.05 13.82 8.51
C THR A 182 7.20 13.29 7.10
N THR A 183 8.29 13.67 6.43
CA THR A 183 8.65 13.13 5.12
C THR A 183 9.95 12.36 5.25
N LEU A 184 9.99 11.15 4.74
CA LEU A 184 11.16 10.26 4.79
C LEU A 184 11.68 10.03 3.37
N PRO A 185 12.98 10.18 3.11
CA PRO A 185 13.61 9.90 1.82
C PRO A 185 13.99 8.41 1.71
N ILE A 186 12.98 7.56 1.62
CA ILE A 186 13.12 6.10 1.47
C ILE A 186 12.58 5.64 0.14
#